data_0828457c6222a9a1a2e7f0924b722e5a
#
_entry.id   0828457c6222a9a1a2e7f0924b722e5a
#
_cell.length_a   1.000
_cell.length_b   1.000
_cell.length_c   1.000
_cell.angle_alpha   90.00
_cell.angle_beta   90.00
_cell.angle_gamma   90.00
#
_symmetry.space_group_name_H-M   'P 1'
#
loop_
_entity.id
_entity.type
_entity.pdbx_description
1 polymer ?
#
loop_
_entity_poly.entity_id
_entity_poly.type
_entity_poly.pdbx_seq_one_letter_code
_entity_poly.pdbx_strand_id
1 'polypeptide(L)'
;MSNLSFFWLFLIIFISLIIFSLSIFFSLKKQEKKMDFILSKKKIREIFKKGVRRSERTLLPRAKKYDFPWIVLLNEGEEDDRIPIESINLTRSRTSKNFDGSKSFYWHYFSKGLVLEFSSSALREEDESVKEDIKWTEFLKHCNQYRPRRPIDSIVISVPAKLLSDSANDKASKTQLRDLAKATSRRVWMVQNSFAVRVPVYIIISGCEDIPG
;
A
#
# COMPACT_ATOMS: atom_id res chain seq x y z
N MET A 1 -64.50 -3.64 -17.99
CA MET A 1 -63.18 -3.14 -18.50
C MET A 1 -62.38 -2.36 -17.46
N SER A 2 -62.80 -2.21 -16.21
CA SER A 2 -62.13 -1.39 -15.18
C SER A 2 -60.99 -2.09 -14.41
N ASN A 3 -60.98 -3.40 -14.29
CA ASN A 3 -59.99 -4.10 -13.46
C ASN A 3 -58.58 -4.19 -14.11
N LEU A 4 -58.51 -4.16 -15.44
CA LEU A 4 -57.25 -4.24 -16.18
C LEU A 4 -56.44 -2.92 -16.08
N SER A 5 -57.10 -1.77 -16.08
CA SER A 5 -56.47 -0.46 -15.95
C SER A 5 -55.93 -0.22 -14.53
N PHE A 6 -56.60 -0.70 -13.48
CA PHE A 6 -56.13 -0.65 -12.11
C PHE A 6 -54.86 -1.52 -11.91
N PHE A 7 -54.81 -2.68 -12.54
CA PHE A 7 -53.65 -3.56 -12.49
C PHE A 7 -52.38 -2.89 -13.09
N TRP A 8 -52.53 -2.26 -14.26
CA TRP A 8 -51.41 -1.54 -14.90
C TRP A 8 -50.93 -0.34 -14.09
N LEU A 9 -51.83 0.40 -13.48
CA LEU A 9 -51.52 1.54 -12.63
C LEU A 9 -50.75 1.10 -11.38
N PHE A 10 -51.15 0.00 -10.76
CA PHE A 10 -50.47 -0.59 -9.61
C PHE A 10 -49.06 -1.08 -9.99
N LEU A 11 -48.91 -1.71 -11.14
CA LEU A 11 -47.62 -2.17 -11.66
C LEU A 11 -46.63 -1.02 -11.89
N ILE A 12 -47.10 0.09 -12.47
CA ILE A 12 -46.27 1.27 -12.72
C ILE A 12 -45.79 1.89 -11.40
N ILE A 13 -46.68 2.02 -10.41
CA ILE A 13 -46.32 2.53 -9.09
C ILE A 13 -45.29 1.62 -8.42
N PHE A 14 -45.48 0.31 -8.49
CA PHE A 14 -44.56 -0.66 -7.90
C PHE A 14 -43.14 -0.60 -8.54
N ILE A 15 -43.07 -0.53 -9.87
CA ILE A 15 -41.82 -0.38 -10.60
C ILE A 15 -41.14 0.95 -10.22
N SER A 16 -41.89 2.04 -10.13
CA SER A 16 -41.35 3.34 -9.71
C SER A 16 -40.75 3.32 -8.31
N LEU A 17 -41.42 2.64 -7.36
CA LEU A 17 -40.90 2.46 -6.00
C LEU A 17 -39.61 1.63 -5.97
N ILE A 18 -39.50 0.58 -6.79
CA ILE A 18 -38.29 -0.21 -6.92
C ILE A 18 -37.15 0.64 -7.46
N ILE A 19 -37.37 1.40 -8.54
CA ILE A 19 -36.34 2.27 -9.14
C ILE A 19 -35.88 3.32 -8.13
N PHE A 20 -36.81 3.93 -7.39
CA PHE A 20 -36.50 4.91 -6.35
C PHE A 20 -35.67 4.31 -5.21
N SER A 21 -36.05 3.12 -4.74
CA SER A 21 -35.29 2.38 -3.70
C SER A 21 -33.88 2.04 -4.15
N LEU A 22 -33.70 1.55 -5.38
CA LEU A 22 -32.40 1.27 -5.97
C LEU A 22 -31.57 2.55 -6.11
N SER A 23 -32.16 3.67 -6.52
CA SER A 23 -31.47 4.95 -6.63
C SER A 23 -30.92 5.43 -5.28
N ILE A 24 -31.73 5.33 -4.21
CA ILE A 24 -31.29 5.64 -2.84
C ILE A 24 -30.16 4.71 -2.42
N PHE A 25 -30.30 3.42 -2.64
CA PHE A 25 -29.27 2.42 -2.28
C PHE A 25 -27.93 2.71 -2.97
N PHE A 26 -27.93 2.98 -4.28
CA PHE A 26 -26.71 3.35 -5.01
C PHE A 26 -26.11 4.68 -4.52
N SER A 27 -26.95 5.65 -4.20
CA SER A 27 -26.50 6.95 -3.65
C SER A 27 -25.82 6.78 -2.29
N LEU A 28 -26.41 6.01 -1.38
CA LEU A 28 -25.84 5.72 -0.07
C LEU A 28 -24.50 4.97 -0.19
N LYS A 29 -24.46 3.94 -1.03
CA LYS A 29 -23.22 3.18 -1.29
C LYS A 29 -22.11 4.05 -1.88
N LYS A 30 -22.45 5.02 -2.73
CA LYS A 30 -21.51 5.99 -3.28
C LYS A 30 -20.98 6.96 -2.21
N GLN A 31 -21.84 7.40 -1.29
CA GLN A 31 -21.41 8.26 -0.17
C GLN A 31 -20.50 7.51 0.81
N GLU A 32 -20.83 6.26 1.13
CA GLU A 32 -19.98 5.40 1.99
C GLU A 32 -18.57 5.24 1.40
N LYS A 33 -18.48 4.85 0.11
CA LYS A 33 -17.19 4.75 -0.60
C LYS A 33 -16.40 6.07 -0.57
N LYS A 34 -17.08 7.22 -0.72
CA LYS A 34 -16.43 8.54 -0.67
C LYS A 34 -15.91 8.87 0.73
N MET A 35 -16.65 8.48 1.76
CA MET A 35 -16.24 8.68 3.16
C MET A 35 -15.02 7.84 3.51
N ASP A 36 -15.02 6.56 3.16
CA ASP A 36 -13.88 5.64 3.35
C ASP A 36 -12.62 6.15 2.65
N PHE A 37 -12.77 6.68 1.45
CA PHE A 37 -11.69 7.31 0.69
C PHE A 37 -11.06 8.50 1.44
N ILE A 38 -11.89 9.40 1.96
CA ILE A 38 -11.43 10.57 2.71
C ILE A 38 -10.74 10.16 4.01
N LEU A 39 -11.32 9.19 4.73
CA LEU A 39 -10.75 8.67 5.97
C LEU A 39 -9.40 7.99 5.74
N SER A 40 -9.28 7.20 4.67
CA SER A 40 -8.02 6.56 4.28
C SER A 40 -6.92 7.58 4.01
N LYS A 41 -7.20 8.63 3.25
CA LYS A 41 -6.23 9.73 3.00
C LYS A 41 -5.81 10.45 4.28
N LYS A 42 -6.77 10.79 5.14
CA LYS A 42 -6.50 11.44 6.42
C LYS A 42 -5.60 10.58 7.30
N LYS A 43 -5.87 9.28 7.36
CA LYS A 43 -5.10 8.31 8.13
C LYS A 43 -3.65 8.23 7.67
N ILE A 44 -3.40 8.09 6.36
CA ILE A 44 -2.05 8.06 5.78
C ILE A 44 -1.29 9.35 6.10
N ARG A 45 -1.93 10.50 5.94
CA ARG A 45 -1.33 11.79 6.28
C ARG A 45 -0.90 11.87 7.73
N GLU A 46 -1.71 11.38 8.65
CA GLU A 46 -1.39 11.37 10.09
C GLU A 46 -0.23 10.42 10.40
N ILE A 47 -0.24 9.21 9.84
CA ILE A 47 0.84 8.23 9.97
C ILE A 47 2.15 8.85 9.46
N PHE A 48 2.11 9.43 8.25
CA PHE A 48 3.28 10.07 7.66
C PHE A 48 3.82 11.19 8.53
N LYS A 49 2.97 12.11 8.99
CA LYS A 49 3.37 13.21 9.87
C LYS A 49 3.97 12.72 11.18
N LYS A 50 3.39 11.69 11.80
CA LYS A 50 3.93 11.09 13.03
C LYS A 50 5.31 10.46 12.79
N GLY A 51 5.46 9.71 11.69
CA GLY A 51 6.72 9.11 11.29
C GLY A 51 7.81 10.15 11.08
N VAL A 52 7.53 11.20 10.31
CA VAL A 52 8.45 12.32 10.08
C VAL A 52 8.85 13.00 11.37
N ARG A 53 7.90 13.40 12.21
CA ARG A 53 8.19 14.04 13.51
C ARG A 53 9.07 13.17 14.40
N ARG A 54 8.88 11.86 14.35
CA ARG A 54 9.72 10.93 15.09
C ARG A 54 11.11 10.84 14.49
N SER A 55 11.25 10.77 13.15
CA SER A 55 12.56 10.79 12.49
C SER A 55 13.34 12.06 12.83
N GLU A 56 12.69 13.22 12.82
CA GLU A 56 13.28 14.50 13.19
C GLU A 56 13.80 14.49 14.64
N ARG A 57 13.03 13.93 15.57
CA ARG A 57 13.45 13.84 16.98
C ARG A 57 14.55 12.81 17.24
N THR A 58 14.57 11.71 16.49
CA THR A 58 15.45 10.56 16.75
C THR A 58 16.75 10.65 15.98
N LEU A 59 16.70 11.13 14.73
CA LEU A 59 17.80 11.08 13.78
C LEU A 59 18.38 12.46 13.44
N LEU A 60 17.56 13.51 13.50
CA LEU A 60 17.85 14.82 12.92
C LEU A 60 18.29 15.95 13.85
N PRO A 61 18.53 15.79 15.15
CA PRO A 61 19.02 16.94 15.94
C PRO A 61 20.33 17.51 15.40
N ARG A 62 21.06 16.76 14.55
CA ARG A 62 22.39 17.14 14.02
C ARG A 62 22.55 16.97 12.50
N ALA A 63 21.58 16.39 11.79
CA ALA A 63 21.70 16.08 10.37
C ALA A 63 20.73 16.87 9.52
N LYS A 64 21.17 17.25 8.32
CA LYS A 64 20.33 17.90 7.34
C LYS A 64 19.33 16.88 6.76
N LYS A 65 18.16 17.36 6.36
CA LYS A 65 17.03 16.57 5.83
C LYS A 65 17.38 15.55 4.74
N TYR A 66 18.46 15.77 3.99
CA TYR A 66 18.90 14.93 2.88
C TYR A 66 20.14 14.09 3.19
N ASP A 67 20.71 14.22 4.38
CA ASP A 67 21.85 13.42 4.81
C ASP A 67 21.45 11.97 5.16
N PHE A 68 20.16 11.75 5.44
CA PHE A 68 19.60 10.43 5.70
C PHE A 68 18.88 9.89 4.47
N PRO A 69 19.30 8.75 3.91
CA PRO A 69 18.57 8.10 2.83
C PRO A 69 17.22 7.56 3.33
N TRP A 70 16.22 7.73 2.49
CA TRP A 70 14.89 7.14 2.64
C TRP A 70 14.76 5.98 1.66
N ILE A 71 14.68 4.79 2.20
CA ILE A 71 14.56 3.55 1.44
C ILE A 71 13.11 3.07 1.57
N VAL A 72 12.45 2.84 0.45
CA VAL A 72 11.14 2.21 0.44
C VAL A 72 11.35 0.72 0.26
N LEU A 73 10.82 -0.08 1.18
CA LEU A 73 10.83 -1.53 1.10
C LEU A 73 9.42 -2.02 0.75
N LEU A 74 9.31 -2.68 -0.40
CA LEU A 74 8.13 -3.44 -0.79
C LEU A 74 8.38 -4.90 -0.36
N ASN A 75 7.74 -5.30 0.73
CA ASN A 75 7.93 -6.60 1.33
C ASN A 75 6.81 -7.54 0.88
N GLU A 76 7.10 -8.38 -0.10
CA GLU A 76 6.13 -9.13 -0.90
C GLU A 76 5.93 -10.58 -0.41
N GLY A 77 6.14 -10.84 0.87
CA GLY A 77 5.88 -12.12 1.50
C GLY A 77 4.64 -12.12 2.39
N GLU A 78 4.16 -13.28 2.79
CA GLU A 78 3.29 -13.46 3.93
C GLU A 78 4.01 -13.01 5.22
N GLU A 79 3.30 -12.90 6.34
CA GLU A 79 3.88 -12.32 7.57
C GLU A 79 5.13 -13.09 8.04
N ASP A 80 5.18 -14.41 7.80
CA ASP A 80 6.30 -15.28 8.17
C ASP A 80 7.46 -15.26 7.14
N ASP A 81 7.19 -14.96 5.87
CA ASP A 81 8.18 -14.92 4.79
C ASP A 81 8.84 -13.54 4.60
N ARG A 82 8.48 -12.57 5.44
CA ARG A 82 9.02 -11.22 5.35
C ARG A 82 10.48 -11.19 5.80
N ILE A 83 11.28 -10.34 5.14
CA ILE A 83 12.59 -10.00 5.69
C ILE A 83 12.34 -9.47 7.11
N PRO A 84 12.84 -10.15 8.15
CA PRO A 84 12.80 -9.62 9.49
C PRO A 84 13.79 -8.47 9.58
N ILE A 85 13.39 -7.27 9.15
CA ILE A 85 14.23 -6.05 9.25
C ILE A 85 14.77 -5.90 10.68
N GLU A 86 14.07 -6.53 11.62
CA GLU A 86 14.44 -6.57 13.02
C GLU A 86 15.70 -7.39 13.30
N SER A 87 15.99 -8.40 12.49
CA SER A 87 17.19 -9.23 12.61
C SER A 87 18.40 -8.67 11.86
N ILE A 88 18.21 -7.68 10.99
CA ILE A 88 19.30 -7.01 10.31
C ILE A 88 20.13 -6.26 11.38
N ASN A 89 21.35 -6.73 11.59
CA ASN A 89 22.27 -6.23 12.64
C ASN A 89 22.87 -4.85 12.29
N LEU A 90 22.02 -3.95 11.79
CA LEU A 90 22.34 -2.53 11.64
C LEU A 90 22.12 -1.84 12.97
N THR A 91 23.04 -0.97 13.38
CA THR A 91 22.95 -0.20 14.63
C THR A 91 21.64 0.54 14.69
N ARG A 92 20.73 0.02 15.51
CA ARG A 92 19.31 0.30 15.51
C ARG A 92 19.00 1.40 16.50
N SER A 93 18.35 2.48 16.06
CA SER A 93 17.88 3.44 17.04
C SER A 93 16.50 3.10 17.61
N ARG A 94 15.57 2.58 16.88
CA ARG A 94 14.25 2.01 17.34
C ARG A 94 13.37 1.66 16.17
N THR A 95 12.68 0.50 16.23
CA THR A 95 11.55 0.20 15.35
C THR A 95 10.30 0.87 15.89
N SER A 96 9.59 1.56 15.04
CA SER A 96 8.26 2.03 15.36
C SER A 96 7.27 0.93 15.01
N LYS A 97 6.79 0.21 16.01
CA LYS A 97 5.58 -0.60 15.84
C LYS A 97 4.46 0.32 15.37
N ASN A 98 3.56 -0.20 14.54
CA ASN A 98 2.40 0.47 13.96
C ASN A 98 1.82 1.59 14.81
N PHE A 99 1.67 2.78 14.22
CA PHE A 99 1.02 3.89 14.89
C PHE A 99 -0.52 3.76 14.98
N ASP A 100 -1.11 2.80 14.26
CA ASP A 100 -2.56 2.71 14.13
C ASP A 100 -3.14 1.29 14.10
N GLY A 101 -2.33 0.25 14.42
CA GLY A 101 -2.75 -1.14 14.33
C GLY A 101 -2.91 -1.66 12.90
N SER A 102 -2.62 -0.87 11.85
CA SER A 102 -2.60 -1.39 10.49
C SER A 102 -1.30 -2.16 10.26
N LYS A 103 -1.39 -3.42 9.85
CA LYS A 103 -0.24 -4.27 9.51
C LYS A 103 0.42 -3.89 8.18
N SER A 104 0.15 -2.68 7.68
CA SER A 104 0.34 -2.30 6.28
C SER A 104 1.58 -1.45 6.01
N PHE A 105 1.99 -0.66 6.99
CA PHE A 105 3.01 0.35 6.78
C PHE A 105 3.84 0.57 8.04
N TYR A 106 5.17 0.40 7.93
CA TYR A 106 6.09 0.47 9.06
C TYR A 106 7.21 1.48 8.80
N TRP A 107 7.66 2.14 9.85
CA TRP A 107 8.80 3.03 9.86
C TRP A 107 9.93 2.40 10.67
N HIS A 108 11.04 2.11 10.01
CA HIS A 108 12.24 1.60 10.68
C HIS A 108 13.33 2.66 10.68
N TYR A 109 13.80 3.01 11.86
CA TYR A 109 14.78 4.06 12.07
C TYR A 109 16.14 3.43 12.34
N PHE A 110 17.11 3.73 11.49
CA PHE A 110 18.49 3.30 11.63
C PHE A 110 19.41 4.50 11.83
N SER A 111 20.61 4.29 12.39
CA SER A 111 21.58 5.36 12.56
C SER A 111 22.01 6.02 11.25
N LYS A 112 21.93 5.29 10.13
CA LYS A 112 22.36 5.75 8.80
C LYS A 112 21.23 5.94 7.77
N GLY A 113 19.97 5.77 8.15
CA GLY A 113 18.87 5.89 7.20
C GLY A 113 17.51 5.52 7.77
N LEU A 114 16.52 5.65 6.94
CA LEU A 114 15.11 5.36 7.23
C LEU A 114 14.60 4.35 6.22
N VAL A 115 13.99 3.27 6.70
CA VAL A 115 13.29 2.31 5.85
C VAL A 115 11.79 2.45 6.07
N LEU A 116 11.09 2.65 4.98
CA LEU A 116 9.63 2.76 4.89
C LEU A 116 9.12 1.46 4.28
N GLU A 117 8.66 0.56 5.13
CA GLU A 117 8.20 -0.76 4.69
C GLU A 117 6.72 -0.75 4.39
N PHE A 118 6.37 -1.28 3.23
CA PHE A 118 5.02 -1.62 2.82
C PHE A 118 4.87 -3.14 2.71
N SER A 119 3.87 -3.67 3.36
CA SER A 119 3.51 -5.08 3.24
C SER A 119 2.59 -5.30 2.05
N SER A 120 2.78 -6.38 1.30
CA SER A 120 1.90 -6.77 0.19
C SER A 120 0.45 -6.99 0.63
N SER A 121 0.25 -7.57 1.82
CA SER A 121 -1.09 -7.76 2.40
C SER A 121 -1.83 -6.44 2.63
N ALA A 122 -1.09 -5.36 2.83
CA ALA A 122 -1.63 -4.02 2.96
C ALA A 122 -2.20 -3.45 1.67
N LEU A 123 -1.76 -4.02 0.60
CA LEU A 123 -1.98 -3.54 -0.75
C LEU A 123 -2.95 -4.46 -1.52
N ARG A 124 -3.27 -5.64 -0.95
CA ARG A 124 -4.20 -6.65 -1.50
C ARG A 124 -5.59 -6.61 -0.86
N GLU A 125 -6.12 -5.45 -0.45
CA GLU A 125 -7.54 -5.39 -0.04
C GLU A 125 -8.45 -5.72 -1.23
N GLU A 126 -9.44 -6.59 -1.00
CA GLU A 126 -10.31 -7.31 -1.94
C GLU A 126 -11.09 -6.49 -3.00
N ASP A 127 -10.92 -5.19 -3.10
CA ASP A 127 -11.55 -4.34 -4.12
C ASP A 127 -10.44 -3.66 -4.97
N GLU A 128 -9.86 -4.46 -5.79
CA GLU A 128 -8.49 -4.62 -6.25
C GLU A 128 -7.81 -3.48 -7.02
N SER A 129 -8.43 -2.47 -7.53
CA SER A 129 -7.67 -1.59 -8.43
C SER A 129 -7.56 -0.12 -8.02
N VAL A 130 -8.56 0.39 -7.30
CA VAL A 130 -8.67 1.85 -7.07
C VAL A 130 -8.23 2.29 -5.68
N LYS A 131 -8.50 1.50 -4.64
CA LYS A 131 -8.18 1.90 -3.25
C LYS A 131 -6.69 1.79 -2.93
N GLU A 132 -6.03 0.81 -3.50
CA GLU A 132 -4.60 0.55 -3.32
C GLU A 132 -3.75 1.69 -3.89
N ASP A 133 -4.04 2.12 -5.11
CA ASP A 133 -3.36 3.22 -5.77
C ASP A 133 -3.51 4.53 -5.00
N ILE A 134 -4.59 4.68 -4.25
CA ILE A 134 -4.84 5.89 -3.46
C ILE A 134 -3.90 5.99 -2.28
N LYS A 135 -3.73 4.91 -1.51
CA LYS A 135 -2.82 4.88 -0.36
C LYS A 135 -1.39 5.15 -0.82
N TRP A 136 -0.98 4.49 -1.88
CA TRP A 136 0.34 4.66 -2.49
C TRP A 136 0.55 6.09 -3.02
N THR A 137 -0.40 6.60 -3.78
CA THR A 137 -0.35 7.97 -4.33
C THR A 137 -0.27 9.04 -3.24
N GLU A 138 -1.08 8.93 -2.18
CA GLU A 138 -1.02 9.87 -1.05
C GLU A 138 0.31 9.78 -0.31
N PHE A 139 0.87 8.57 -0.14
CA PHE A 139 2.20 8.41 0.41
C PHE A 139 3.26 9.13 -0.43
N LEU A 140 3.30 8.89 -1.75
CA LEU A 140 4.24 9.53 -2.67
C LEU A 140 4.11 11.06 -2.62
N LYS A 141 2.88 11.56 -2.61
CA LYS A 141 2.61 13.00 -2.46
C LYS A 141 3.22 13.56 -1.18
N HIS A 142 3.09 12.88 -0.05
CA HIS A 142 3.68 13.32 1.21
C HIS A 142 5.20 13.24 1.20
N CYS A 143 5.80 12.23 0.58
CA CYS A 143 7.25 12.17 0.37
C CYS A 143 7.74 13.38 -0.42
N ASN A 144 7.07 13.68 -1.54
CA ASN A 144 7.42 14.83 -2.38
C ASN A 144 7.25 16.18 -1.65
N GLN A 145 6.16 16.36 -0.91
CA GLN A 145 5.93 17.56 -0.12
C GLN A 145 7.00 17.76 0.96
N TYR A 146 7.42 16.68 1.60
CA TYR A 146 8.41 16.76 2.68
C TYR A 146 9.84 16.85 2.16
N ARG A 147 10.21 16.10 1.10
CA ARG A 147 11.54 16.04 0.49
C ARG A 147 11.48 16.33 -1.02
N PRO A 148 11.17 17.56 -1.46
CA PRO A 148 10.88 17.85 -2.87
C PRO A 148 12.06 17.61 -3.83
N ARG A 149 13.31 17.71 -3.37
CA ARG A 149 14.49 17.48 -4.24
C ARG A 149 14.81 15.99 -4.42
N ARG A 150 14.55 15.17 -3.41
CA ARG A 150 14.84 13.74 -3.39
C ARG A 150 13.86 13.05 -2.45
N PRO A 151 12.62 12.80 -2.90
CA PRO A 151 11.53 12.29 -2.07
C PRO A 151 11.85 10.96 -1.42
N ILE A 152 12.45 10.04 -2.18
CA ILE A 152 13.01 8.76 -1.75
C ILE A 152 14.36 8.55 -2.44
N ASP A 153 15.22 7.75 -1.83
CA ASP A 153 16.58 7.51 -2.33
C ASP A 153 16.70 6.18 -3.09
N SER A 154 15.93 5.17 -2.68
CA SER A 154 15.90 3.87 -3.36
C SER A 154 14.62 3.10 -3.04
N ILE A 155 14.32 2.11 -3.88
CA ILE A 155 13.27 1.11 -3.66
C ILE A 155 13.96 -0.24 -3.53
N VAL A 156 13.57 -1.00 -2.52
CA VAL A 156 13.96 -2.39 -2.32
C VAL A 156 12.71 -3.24 -2.42
N ILE A 157 12.77 -4.27 -3.23
CA ILE A 157 11.70 -5.25 -3.42
C ILE A 157 12.18 -6.56 -2.82
N SER A 158 11.48 -7.08 -1.82
CA SER A 158 11.75 -8.38 -1.23
C SER A 158 10.82 -9.42 -1.86
N VAL A 159 11.40 -10.47 -2.42
CA VAL A 159 10.66 -11.60 -2.99
C VAL A 159 11.04 -12.87 -2.25
N PRO A 160 10.09 -13.62 -1.66
CA PRO A 160 10.38 -14.89 -1.01
C PRO A 160 10.94 -15.91 -2.01
N ALA A 161 12.05 -16.55 -1.66
CA ALA A 161 12.66 -17.61 -2.46
C ALA A 161 11.70 -18.79 -2.68
N LYS A 162 10.90 -19.12 -1.68
CA LYS A 162 9.85 -20.14 -1.75
C LYS A 162 8.86 -19.87 -2.88
N LEU A 163 8.39 -18.62 -3.02
CA LEU A 163 7.46 -18.25 -4.10
C LEU A 163 8.09 -18.46 -5.49
N LEU A 164 9.41 -18.20 -5.62
CA LEU A 164 10.14 -18.44 -6.86
C LEU A 164 10.27 -19.92 -7.15
N SER A 165 10.64 -20.72 -6.16
CA SER A 165 10.76 -22.18 -6.26
C SER A 165 9.43 -22.84 -6.60
N ASP A 166 8.36 -22.50 -5.87
CA ASP A 166 7.02 -23.07 -6.10
C ASP A 166 6.48 -22.67 -7.49
N SER A 167 6.79 -21.50 -7.97
CA SER A 167 6.35 -21.01 -9.29
C SER A 167 6.92 -21.82 -10.46
N ALA A 168 8.02 -22.54 -10.26
CA ALA A 168 8.61 -23.39 -11.28
C ALA A 168 7.75 -24.67 -11.52
N ASN A 169 7.09 -25.16 -10.48
CA ASN A 169 6.38 -26.43 -10.48
C ASN A 169 4.86 -26.31 -10.41
N ASP A 170 4.34 -25.18 -9.92
CA ASP A 170 2.92 -24.96 -9.72
C ASP A 170 2.38 -23.76 -10.51
N LYS A 171 1.29 -24.01 -11.24
CA LYS A 171 0.63 -22.99 -12.07
C LYS A 171 0.01 -21.86 -11.26
N ALA A 172 -0.51 -22.16 -10.06
CA ALA A 172 -1.11 -21.16 -9.18
C ALA A 172 -0.05 -20.19 -8.65
N SER A 173 1.07 -20.73 -8.15
CA SER A 173 2.22 -19.96 -7.67
C SER A 173 2.84 -19.10 -8.78
N LYS A 174 2.90 -19.64 -10.02
CA LYS A 174 3.35 -18.88 -11.19
C LYS A 174 2.44 -17.70 -11.51
N THR A 175 1.13 -17.87 -11.37
CA THR A 175 0.15 -16.78 -11.57
C THR A 175 0.31 -15.74 -10.46
N GLN A 176 0.42 -16.16 -9.22
CA GLN A 176 0.66 -15.30 -8.07
C GLN A 176 1.94 -14.44 -8.25
N LEU A 177 3.04 -15.07 -8.64
CA LEU A 177 4.30 -14.37 -8.90
C LEU A 177 4.16 -13.34 -10.03
N ARG A 178 3.42 -13.68 -11.10
CA ARG A 178 3.17 -12.75 -12.20
C ARG A 178 2.35 -11.55 -11.78
N ASP A 179 1.30 -11.76 -11.00
CA ASP A 179 0.42 -10.67 -10.52
C ASP A 179 1.17 -9.78 -9.54
N LEU A 180 2.00 -10.37 -8.69
CA LEU A 180 2.93 -9.65 -7.83
C LEU A 180 3.88 -8.76 -8.63
N ALA A 181 4.52 -9.33 -9.65
CA ALA A 181 5.44 -8.59 -10.51
C ALA A 181 4.76 -7.41 -11.22
N LYS A 182 3.52 -7.59 -11.70
CA LYS A 182 2.73 -6.51 -12.30
C LYS A 182 2.42 -5.41 -11.30
N ALA A 183 1.93 -5.75 -10.10
CA ALA A 183 1.59 -4.79 -9.06
C ALA A 183 2.83 -3.99 -8.63
N THR A 184 3.95 -4.67 -8.41
CA THR A 184 5.22 -4.05 -8.04
C THR A 184 5.77 -3.14 -9.13
N SER A 185 5.77 -3.60 -10.39
CA SER A 185 6.18 -2.78 -11.54
C SER A 185 5.34 -1.51 -11.67
N ARG A 186 4.03 -1.61 -11.47
CA ARG A 186 3.13 -0.45 -11.47
C ARG A 186 3.50 0.55 -10.37
N ARG A 187 3.81 0.09 -9.15
CA ARG A 187 4.23 0.95 -8.04
C ARG A 187 5.55 1.67 -8.32
N VAL A 188 6.53 0.94 -8.84
CA VAL A 188 7.81 1.53 -9.27
C VAL A 188 7.61 2.59 -10.35
N TRP A 189 6.78 2.29 -11.35
CA TRP A 189 6.42 3.24 -12.39
C TRP A 189 5.76 4.50 -11.82
N MET A 190 4.83 4.35 -10.86
CA MET A 190 4.19 5.48 -10.20
C MET A 190 5.18 6.35 -9.45
N VAL A 191 6.19 5.77 -8.79
CA VAL A 191 7.27 6.52 -8.14
C VAL A 191 8.04 7.36 -9.15
N GLN A 192 8.54 6.74 -10.21
CA GLN A 192 9.32 7.42 -11.25
C GLN A 192 8.52 8.54 -11.90
N ASN A 193 7.25 8.29 -12.19
CA ASN A 193 6.37 9.27 -12.81
C ASN A 193 5.99 10.43 -11.85
N SER A 194 5.78 10.13 -10.56
CA SER A 194 5.40 11.14 -9.55
C SER A 194 6.54 12.10 -9.20
N PHE A 195 7.79 11.62 -9.26
CA PHE A 195 8.95 12.41 -8.83
C PHE A 195 9.77 12.96 -10.00
N ALA A 196 9.49 12.52 -11.23
CA ALA A 196 10.26 12.85 -12.43
C ALA A 196 11.77 12.56 -12.29
N VAL A 197 12.13 11.59 -11.44
CA VAL A 197 13.51 11.17 -11.16
C VAL A 197 13.63 9.65 -11.30
N ARG A 198 14.81 9.19 -11.71
CA ARG A 198 15.13 7.77 -11.69
C ARG A 198 15.58 7.37 -10.30
N VAL A 199 14.77 6.56 -9.63
CA VAL A 199 15.09 6.01 -8.31
C VAL A 199 15.69 4.62 -8.51
N PRO A 200 16.86 4.31 -7.92
CA PRO A 200 17.43 2.96 -7.95
C PRO A 200 16.47 1.93 -7.36
N VAL A 201 16.35 0.79 -8.04
CA VAL A 201 15.51 -0.33 -7.60
C VAL A 201 16.40 -1.54 -7.36
N TYR A 202 16.31 -2.13 -6.19
CA TYR A 202 17.03 -3.34 -5.81
C TYR A 202 16.02 -4.46 -5.55
N ILE A 203 16.35 -5.66 -5.98
CA ILE A 203 15.57 -6.87 -5.69
C ILE A 203 16.38 -7.73 -4.74
N ILE A 204 15.76 -8.14 -3.64
CA ILE A 204 16.33 -9.05 -2.64
C ILE A 204 15.49 -10.31 -2.64
N ILE A 205 16.14 -11.46 -2.73
CA ILE A 205 15.50 -12.76 -2.56
C ILE A 205 15.72 -13.17 -1.09
N SER A 206 14.62 -13.36 -0.36
CA SER A 206 14.62 -13.71 1.07
C SER A 206 14.26 -15.16 1.29
N GLY A 207 14.74 -15.76 2.39
CA GLY A 207 14.44 -17.16 2.75
C GLY A 207 15.10 -18.17 1.82
N CYS A 208 16.32 -17.90 1.32
CA CYS A 208 17.03 -18.84 0.48
C CYS A 208 17.48 -20.09 1.24
N GLU A 209 17.63 -19.97 2.55
CA GLU A 209 17.96 -21.06 3.48
C GLU A 209 16.86 -22.14 3.56
N ASP A 210 15.63 -21.80 3.23
CA ASP A 210 14.49 -22.70 3.30
C ASP A 210 14.27 -23.50 2.01
N ILE A 211 15.11 -23.28 0.98
CA ILE A 211 15.03 -24.03 -0.28
C ILE A 211 15.81 -25.33 -0.12
N PRO A 212 15.15 -26.50 -0.24
CA PRO A 212 15.87 -27.77 -0.26
C PRO A 212 16.81 -27.80 -1.48
N GLY A 213 18.10 -28.14 -1.21
CA GLY A 213 19.13 -28.33 -2.22
C GLY A 213 18.95 -29.63 -3.00
#